data_df6bff933bf414177ff74482a8ea893d
#
_entry.id   df6bff933bf414177ff74482a8ea893d
#
_cell.length_a   1.000
_cell.length_b   1.000
_cell.length_c   1.000
_cell.angle_alpha   90.00
_cell.angle_beta   90.00
_cell.angle_gamma   90.00
#
_symmetry.space_group_name_H-M   'P 1'
#
loop_
_entity.id
_entity.type
_entity.pdbx_description
1 polymer ?
#
loop_
_entity_poly.entity_id
_entity_poly.type
_entity_poly.pdbx_seq_one_letter_code
_entity_poly.pdbx_strand_id
1 'polypeptide(L)'
;EASVIMIFVTALTIFLQHNNADASRGVYFCIAGMNLVLFFVAHAAIKYYLLHIYRNKRGTNQLFLVTTTDRVKDTLAEIENAKDWEHRLTGIAIIDDNQIGTWYEGIPVVATYDTMFQYAKEQIVDEVFLNVPYDTGESLAKVVEAFEDMGATVHITIELLKRFDDYHKNFNMMGNVPVVTFSNQYYDWKMLFVKRLMDIAGAIVGLAITAVVTVFLAPPLLIESPGPLFFAQKRVGKNGRFFKIYKFRSMYKDAEERKKELESQNEMNGFMFKMKDDPRITKVGKFIRKTSIDELPQFYNVLKGDMSLVGTRPPTVDEFRQYESHQKRRLSAKPGITGLWQVSGRNEIKDFEDVVKLDVQYIDNWSIGLDIKIILKTIKVVFEKGGE
;
A
#
# COMPACT_ATOMS: atom_id res chain seq x y z
N GLU A 1 23.14 -16.47 3.62
CA GLU A 1 22.75 -17.24 2.41
C GLU A 1 23.27 -16.55 1.13
N ALA A 2 23.07 -15.24 0.92
CA ALA A 2 23.54 -14.54 -0.28
C ALA A 2 25.08 -14.62 -0.47
N SER A 3 25.86 -14.58 0.60
CA SER A 3 27.31 -14.72 0.56
C SER A 3 27.75 -16.12 0.08
N VAL A 4 27.05 -17.16 0.48
CA VAL A 4 27.33 -18.54 0.07
C VAL A 4 26.99 -18.73 -1.42
N ILE A 5 25.87 -18.17 -1.89
CA ILE A 5 25.50 -18.18 -3.29
C ILE A 5 26.52 -17.45 -4.15
N MET A 6 27.02 -16.31 -3.69
CA MET A 6 28.00 -15.52 -4.42
C MET A 6 29.37 -16.22 -4.49
N ILE A 7 29.81 -16.87 -3.42
CA ILE A 7 31.02 -17.71 -3.41
C ILE A 7 30.84 -18.88 -4.37
N PHE A 8 29.66 -19.52 -4.38
CA PHE A 8 29.37 -20.63 -5.28
C PHE A 8 29.33 -20.18 -6.75
N VAL A 9 28.70 -19.06 -7.07
CA VAL A 9 28.66 -18.48 -8.43
C VAL A 9 30.08 -18.11 -8.89
N THR A 10 30.90 -17.51 -8.01
CA THR A 10 32.30 -17.17 -8.34
C THR A 10 33.12 -18.41 -8.57
N ALA A 11 32.99 -19.44 -7.74
CA ALA A 11 33.66 -20.74 -7.91
C ALA A 11 33.23 -21.45 -9.20
N LEU A 12 31.92 -21.42 -9.53
CA LEU A 12 31.37 -22.00 -10.74
C LEU A 12 31.87 -21.27 -12.00
N THR A 13 31.94 -19.93 -11.97
CA THR A 13 32.51 -19.12 -13.08
C THR A 13 33.99 -19.44 -13.30
N ILE A 14 34.77 -19.58 -12.23
CA ILE A 14 36.19 -19.97 -12.30
C ILE A 14 36.32 -21.39 -12.89
N PHE A 15 35.42 -22.31 -12.48
CA PHE A 15 35.44 -23.70 -12.98
C PHE A 15 35.04 -23.79 -14.46
N LEU A 16 34.03 -23.04 -14.90
CA LEU A 16 33.56 -23.04 -16.28
C LEU A 16 34.51 -22.35 -17.26
N GLN A 17 35.34 -21.41 -16.80
CA GLN A 17 36.35 -20.72 -17.61
C GLN A 17 37.68 -21.44 -17.68
N HIS A 18 37.83 -22.63 -17.11
CA HIS A 18 39.08 -23.40 -17.06
C HIS A 18 39.64 -23.80 -18.43
N ASN A 19 38.90 -23.62 -19.50
CA ASN A 19 39.33 -23.97 -20.87
C ASN A 19 40.02 -22.83 -21.64
N ASN A 20 40.18 -21.61 -21.08
CA ASN A 20 40.88 -20.52 -21.73
C ASN A 20 42.19 -20.19 -20.96
N ALA A 21 43.30 -20.61 -21.50
CA ALA A 21 44.65 -20.67 -20.88
C ALA A 21 45.31 -19.32 -20.57
N ASP A 22 44.67 -18.15 -20.80
CA ASP A 22 45.34 -16.85 -20.80
C ASP A 22 45.12 -15.97 -19.57
N ALA A 23 44.27 -16.36 -18.63
CA ALA A 23 44.07 -15.56 -17.41
C ALA A 23 44.84 -16.14 -16.21
N SER A 24 45.74 -15.34 -15.65
CA SER A 24 46.55 -15.75 -14.49
C SER A 24 45.67 -15.99 -13.27
N ARG A 25 45.95 -17.02 -12.48
CA ARG A 25 45.23 -17.35 -11.21
C ARG A 25 45.13 -16.13 -10.27
N GLY A 26 46.11 -15.23 -10.32
CA GLY A 26 46.12 -13.97 -9.57
C GLY A 26 44.96 -13.03 -9.90
N VAL A 27 44.54 -12.97 -11.17
CA VAL A 27 43.40 -12.15 -11.59
C VAL A 27 42.06 -12.65 -10.93
N TYR A 28 41.88 -13.94 -10.85
CA TYR A 28 40.70 -14.52 -10.21
C TYR A 28 40.65 -14.25 -8.71
N PHE A 29 41.80 -14.33 -8.02
CA PHE A 29 41.93 -13.95 -6.62
C PHE A 29 41.66 -12.45 -6.39
N CYS A 30 42.15 -11.58 -7.28
CA CYS A 30 41.83 -10.16 -7.20
C CYS A 30 40.34 -9.87 -7.43
N ILE A 31 39.71 -10.51 -8.41
CA ILE A 31 38.26 -10.39 -8.66
C ILE A 31 37.45 -10.87 -7.44
N ALA A 32 37.82 -12.02 -6.87
CA ALA A 32 37.17 -12.55 -5.68
C ALA A 32 37.29 -11.61 -4.47
N GLY A 33 38.51 -11.10 -4.24
CA GLY A 33 38.78 -10.12 -3.19
C GLY A 33 38.01 -8.81 -3.37
N MET A 34 37.99 -8.28 -4.60
CA MET A 34 37.22 -7.08 -4.93
C MET A 34 35.72 -7.27 -4.76
N ASN A 35 35.17 -8.41 -5.19
CA ASN A 35 33.76 -8.74 -4.97
C ASN A 35 33.40 -8.83 -3.47
N LEU A 36 34.31 -9.38 -2.67
CA LEU A 36 34.11 -9.48 -1.22
C LEU A 36 34.09 -8.10 -0.56
N VAL A 37 35.01 -7.20 -0.96
CA VAL A 37 35.01 -5.82 -0.48
C VAL A 37 33.75 -5.07 -0.94
N LEU A 38 33.35 -5.19 -2.20
CA LEU A 38 32.13 -4.58 -2.72
C LEU A 38 30.88 -5.07 -2.00
N PHE A 39 30.83 -6.37 -1.67
CA PHE A 39 29.74 -6.93 -0.87
C PHE A 39 29.66 -6.29 0.52
N PHE A 40 30.76 -6.20 1.23
CA PHE A 40 30.79 -5.56 2.55
C PHE A 40 30.43 -4.07 2.49
N VAL A 41 30.94 -3.34 1.49
CA VAL A 41 30.60 -1.93 1.27
C VAL A 41 29.11 -1.77 0.93
N ALA A 42 28.58 -2.60 0.03
CA ALA A 42 27.17 -2.59 -0.32
C ALA A 42 26.28 -2.93 0.89
N HIS A 43 26.65 -3.96 1.66
CA HIS A 43 25.93 -4.34 2.87
C HIS A 43 25.93 -3.21 3.92
N ALA A 44 27.08 -2.59 4.15
CA ALA A 44 27.23 -1.46 5.07
C ALA A 44 26.41 -0.24 4.58
N ALA A 45 26.44 0.06 3.29
CA ALA A 45 25.67 1.14 2.69
C ALA A 45 24.17 0.90 2.77
N ILE A 46 23.69 -0.33 2.48
CA ILE A 46 22.29 -0.71 2.61
C ILE A 46 21.84 -0.63 4.07
N LYS A 47 22.65 -1.16 5.00
CA LYS A 47 22.35 -1.08 6.43
C LYS A 47 22.27 0.37 6.91
N TYR A 48 23.21 1.21 6.51
CA TYR A 48 23.20 2.66 6.81
C TYR A 48 21.96 3.33 6.23
N TYR A 49 21.63 3.04 4.96
CA TYR A 49 20.46 3.58 4.29
C TYR A 49 19.15 3.19 5.01
N LEU A 50 19.00 1.92 5.36
CA LEU A 50 17.81 1.42 6.07
C LEU A 50 17.64 2.09 7.45
N LEU A 51 18.71 2.14 8.24
CA LEU A 51 18.65 2.66 9.61
C LEU A 51 18.49 4.18 9.69
N HIS A 52 19.09 4.96 8.77
CA HIS A 52 19.18 6.41 8.89
C HIS A 52 18.28 7.16 7.89
N ILE A 53 18.08 6.61 6.71
CA ILE A 53 17.35 7.28 5.65
C ILE A 53 15.93 6.70 5.48
N TYR A 54 15.83 5.38 5.42
CA TYR A 54 14.54 4.70 5.16
C TYR A 54 13.60 4.83 6.36
N ARG A 55 14.08 4.65 7.58
CA ARG A 55 13.32 4.79 8.81
C ARG A 55 12.59 6.15 8.92
N ASN A 56 13.17 7.21 8.37
CA ASN A 56 12.59 8.56 8.40
C ASN A 56 11.71 8.90 7.18
N LYS A 57 11.55 7.98 6.23
CA LYS A 57 10.70 8.20 5.05
C LYS A 57 9.29 7.66 5.28
N ARG A 58 8.33 8.19 4.49
CA ARG A 58 6.90 7.78 4.49
C ARG A 58 6.64 6.29 4.17
N GLY A 59 7.68 5.49 3.95
CA GLY A 59 7.59 4.07 3.61
C GLY A 59 7.68 3.11 4.80
N THR A 60 8.02 3.59 6.01
CA THR A 60 8.03 2.76 7.21
C THR A 60 6.62 2.49 7.71
N ASN A 61 6.39 1.32 8.29
CA ASN A 61 5.11 1.00 8.93
C ASN A 61 4.87 1.93 10.12
N GLN A 62 3.69 2.52 10.17
CA GLN A 62 3.31 3.41 11.27
C GLN A 62 2.73 2.56 12.39
N LEU A 63 3.46 2.45 13.49
CA LEU A 63 3.10 1.70 14.67
C LEU A 63 2.35 2.60 15.67
N PHE A 64 1.22 2.12 16.16
CA PHE A 64 0.43 2.76 17.21
C PHE A 64 0.45 1.89 18.47
N LEU A 65 0.95 2.43 19.57
CA LEU A 65 1.04 1.72 20.85
C LEU A 65 -0.23 1.94 21.67
N VAL A 66 -0.85 0.85 22.11
CA VAL A 66 -1.95 0.88 23.09
C VAL A 66 -1.47 0.18 24.35
N THR A 67 -1.43 0.90 25.46
CA THR A 67 -0.86 0.40 26.72
C THR A 67 -1.47 1.09 27.95
N THR A 68 -0.97 0.76 29.13
CA THR A 68 -1.32 1.39 30.41
C THR A 68 -0.17 2.25 30.93
N THR A 69 -0.47 3.12 31.87
CA THR A 69 0.50 4.06 32.47
C THR A 69 1.71 3.36 33.10
N ASP A 70 1.49 2.21 33.71
CA ASP A 70 2.54 1.40 34.35
C ASP A 70 3.48 0.71 33.36
N ARG A 71 3.02 0.41 32.14
CA ARG A 71 3.77 -0.37 31.13
C ARG A 71 4.42 0.48 30.04
N VAL A 72 4.00 1.70 29.85
CA VAL A 72 4.41 2.53 28.71
C VAL A 72 5.93 2.70 28.61
N LYS A 73 6.60 2.99 29.73
CA LYS A 73 8.06 3.23 29.76
C LYS A 73 8.86 2.00 29.38
N ASP A 74 8.52 0.86 29.98
CA ASP A 74 9.22 -0.40 29.71
C ASP A 74 9.00 -0.85 28.26
N THR A 75 7.79 -0.71 27.76
CA THR A 75 7.47 -1.03 26.35
C THR A 75 8.25 -0.17 25.36
N LEU A 76 8.35 1.14 25.62
CA LEU A 76 9.11 2.05 24.75
C LEU A 76 10.60 1.72 24.77
N ALA A 77 11.18 1.49 25.93
CA ALA A 77 12.59 1.12 26.06
C ALA A 77 12.91 -0.18 25.30
N GLU A 78 12.03 -1.18 25.34
CA GLU A 78 12.19 -2.43 24.59
C GLU A 78 12.12 -2.22 23.08
N ILE A 79 11.16 -1.42 22.60
CA ILE A 79 11.01 -1.10 21.16
C ILE A 79 12.22 -0.30 20.66
N GLU A 80 12.72 0.67 21.42
CA GLU A 80 13.87 1.49 21.02
C GLU A 80 15.18 0.70 20.99
N ASN A 81 15.41 -0.16 21.97
CA ASN A 81 16.58 -1.03 22.05
C ASN A 81 16.69 -2.02 20.89
N ALA A 82 15.58 -2.36 20.28
CA ALA A 82 15.52 -3.26 19.14
C ALA A 82 16.15 -2.70 17.86
N LYS A 83 16.37 -1.38 17.78
CA LYS A 83 16.85 -0.70 16.55
C LYS A 83 16.09 -1.12 15.29
N ASP A 84 14.78 -1.31 15.45
CA ASP A 84 13.91 -1.73 14.37
C ASP A 84 13.79 -0.60 13.33
N TRP A 85 14.12 -0.88 12.08
CA TRP A 85 14.05 0.06 10.97
C TRP A 85 12.73 -0.04 10.20
N GLU A 86 11.93 -1.07 10.46
CA GLU A 86 10.67 -1.34 9.76
C GLU A 86 9.51 -0.55 10.36
N HIS A 87 9.56 -0.27 11.68
CA HIS A 87 8.46 0.36 12.41
C HIS A 87 8.82 1.77 12.89
N ARG A 88 7.86 2.66 12.79
CA ARG A 88 7.93 4.01 13.36
C ARG A 88 6.76 4.22 14.29
N LEU A 89 7.05 4.36 15.57
CA LEU A 89 6.04 4.69 16.57
C LEU A 89 5.53 6.13 16.36
N THR A 90 4.22 6.28 16.14
CA THR A 90 3.60 7.57 15.77
C THR A 90 2.71 8.15 16.85
N GLY A 91 2.27 7.34 17.80
CA GLY A 91 1.42 7.77 18.89
C GLY A 91 1.17 6.67 19.90
N ILE A 92 0.75 7.08 21.08
CA ILE A 92 0.43 6.22 22.20
C ILE A 92 -1.03 6.46 22.60
N ALA A 93 -1.78 5.37 22.85
CA ALA A 93 -3.03 5.41 23.59
C ALA A 93 -2.79 4.87 25.00
N ILE A 94 -3.15 5.64 26.01
CA ILE A 94 -3.17 5.23 27.42
C ILE A 94 -4.61 4.89 27.78
N ILE A 95 -4.87 3.63 28.18
CA ILE A 95 -6.24 3.15 28.36
C ILE A 95 -6.76 3.24 29.80
N ASP A 96 -5.89 3.36 30.78
CA ASP A 96 -6.20 3.41 32.20
C ASP A 96 -6.28 4.83 32.78
N ASP A 97 -5.77 5.84 32.04
CA ASP A 97 -5.76 7.24 32.46
C ASP A 97 -5.83 8.19 31.27
N ASN A 98 -6.36 9.41 31.45
CA ASN A 98 -6.38 10.43 30.41
C ASN A 98 -5.11 11.28 30.46
N GLN A 99 -4.12 10.88 29.68
CA GLN A 99 -2.83 11.56 29.56
C GLN A 99 -2.62 12.20 28.17
N ILE A 100 -3.68 12.48 27.43
CA ILE A 100 -3.58 13.11 26.11
C ILE A 100 -2.77 14.41 26.19
N GLY A 101 -1.79 14.56 25.29
CA GLY A 101 -0.89 15.70 25.22
C GLY A 101 0.40 15.54 26.03
N THR A 102 0.55 14.47 26.82
CA THR A 102 1.83 14.13 27.45
C THR A 102 2.77 13.45 26.45
N TRP A 103 4.06 13.39 26.76
CA TRP A 103 5.09 12.82 25.90
C TRP A 103 5.91 11.78 26.67
N TYR A 104 6.12 10.63 26.06
CA TYR A 104 7.02 9.59 26.57
C TYR A 104 8.12 9.34 25.53
N GLU A 105 9.37 9.58 25.87
CA GLU A 105 10.56 9.39 25.00
C GLU A 105 10.41 10.01 23.60
N GLY A 106 9.78 11.20 23.54
CA GLY A 106 9.56 11.90 22.28
C GLY A 106 8.34 11.44 21.47
N ILE A 107 7.53 10.52 21.99
CA ILE A 107 6.29 10.05 21.37
C ILE A 107 5.09 10.65 22.13
N PRO A 108 4.12 11.27 21.40
CA PRO A 108 2.96 11.87 22.05
C PRO A 108 1.92 10.84 22.46
N VAL A 109 1.28 11.06 23.60
CA VAL A 109 0.01 10.40 23.95
C VAL A 109 -1.12 11.12 23.19
N VAL A 110 -1.77 10.41 22.27
CA VAL A 110 -2.72 10.97 21.31
C VAL A 110 -4.15 10.50 21.52
N ALA A 111 -4.33 9.45 22.31
CA ALA A 111 -5.65 8.85 22.52
C ALA A 111 -5.80 8.21 23.89
N THR A 112 -7.05 8.03 24.29
CA THR A 112 -7.50 7.16 25.40
C THR A 112 -8.22 5.94 24.83
N TYR A 113 -8.74 5.06 25.70
CA TYR A 113 -9.56 3.93 25.29
C TYR A 113 -10.74 4.34 24.40
N ASP A 114 -11.43 5.43 24.75
CA ASP A 114 -12.63 5.89 24.01
C ASP A 114 -12.31 6.53 22.67
N THR A 115 -11.13 7.11 22.51
CA THR A 115 -10.74 7.90 21.32
C THR A 115 -9.76 7.20 20.39
N MET A 116 -9.17 6.06 20.78
CA MET A 116 -8.15 5.36 20.00
C MET A 116 -8.64 4.86 18.63
N PHE A 117 -9.89 4.41 18.55
CA PHE A 117 -10.47 3.95 17.28
C PHE A 117 -10.71 5.10 16.31
N GLN A 118 -11.17 6.25 16.83
CA GLN A 118 -11.35 7.45 16.03
C GLN A 118 -10.00 7.95 15.51
N TYR A 119 -8.99 7.98 16.36
CA TYR A 119 -7.63 8.34 15.98
C TYR A 119 -7.10 7.41 14.86
N ALA A 120 -7.22 6.10 15.02
CA ALA A 120 -6.77 5.14 14.01
C ALA A 120 -7.55 5.22 12.69
N LYS A 121 -8.82 5.66 12.72
CA LYS A 121 -9.61 5.90 11.51
C LYS A 121 -9.13 7.14 10.75
N GLU A 122 -8.71 8.19 11.46
CA GLU A 122 -8.33 9.49 10.88
C GLU A 122 -6.85 9.57 10.50
N GLN A 123 -6.00 8.81 11.16
CA GLN A 123 -4.55 8.82 10.95
C GLN A 123 -4.06 7.58 10.19
N ILE A 124 -2.80 7.66 9.73
CA ILE A 124 -2.13 6.50 9.14
C ILE A 124 -1.67 5.60 10.26
N VAL A 125 -2.29 4.42 10.36
CA VAL A 125 -1.90 3.35 11.28
C VAL A 125 -1.80 2.07 10.46
N ASP A 126 -0.58 1.53 10.34
CA ASP A 126 -0.34 0.26 9.67
C ASP A 126 -0.42 -0.90 10.65
N GLU A 127 0.12 -0.69 11.84
CA GLU A 127 0.24 -1.70 12.87
C GLU A 127 -0.12 -1.13 14.25
N VAL A 128 -0.73 -1.95 15.08
CA VAL A 128 -1.10 -1.62 16.46
C VAL A 128 -0.41 -2.60 17.39
N PHE A 129 0.29 -2.10 18.38
CA PHE A 129 0.91 -2.90 19.42
C PHE A 129 0.13 -2.76 20.73
N LEU A 130 -0.52 -3.86 21.14
CA LEU A 130 -1.32 -3.92 22.36
C LEU A 130 -0.48 -4.55 23.49
N ASN A 131 -0.11 -3.74 24.47
CA ASN A 131 0.51 -4.19 25.71
C ASN A 131 -0.32 -3.76 26.91
N VAL A 132 -1.40 -4.52 27.16
CA VAL A 132 -2.40 -4.22 28.18
C VAL A 132 -2.55 -5.39 29.15
N PRO A 133 -3.01 -5.17 30.41
CA PRO A 133 -3.26 -6.23 31.37
C PRO A 133 -4.34 -7.21 30.92
N TYR A 134 -4.23 -8.46 31.35
CA TYR A 134 -5.05 -9.60 30.87
C TYR A 134 -6.49 -9.67 31.39
N ASP A 135 -6.88 -8.81 32.32
CA ASP A 135 -8.18 -8.88 32.98
C ASP A 135 -9.38 -8.49 32.07
N THR A 136 -9.12 -8.12 30.84
CA THR A 136 -10.12 -7.56 29.93
C THR A 136 -10.38 -8.43 28.68
N GLY A 137 -10.40 -9.74 28.82
CA GLY A 137 -10.41 -10.67 27.66
C GLY A 137 -11.50 -10.44 26.61
N GLU A 138 -12.77 -10.15 26.98
CA GLU A 138 -13.80 -9.78 26.00
C GLU A 138 -13.60 -8.39 25.39
N SER A 139 -13.11 -7.46 26.20
CA SER A 139 -12.78 -6.11 25.76
C SER A 139 -11.65 -6.13 24.77
N LEU A 140 -10.60 -6.95 25.03
CA LEU A 140 -9.45 -7.04 24.14
C LEU A 140 -9.77 -7.70 22.79
N ALA A 141 -10.64 -8.71 22.76
CA ALA A 141 -11.11 -9.30 21.50
C ALA A 141 -11.79 -8.27 20.61
N LYS A 142 -12.68 -7.44 21.17
CA LYS A 142 -13.34 -6.34 20.44
C LYS A 142 -12.34 -5.29 19.94
N VAL A 143 -11.30 -5.00 20.73
CA VAL A 143 -10.25 -4.06 20.32
C VAL A 143 -9.46 -4.61 19.12
N VAL A 144 -9.09 -5.90 19.15
CA VAL A 144 -8.39 -6.55 18.05
C VAL A 144 -9.28 -6.56 16.80
N GLU A 145 -10.54 -7.00 16.92
CA GLU A 145 -11.51 -7.03 15.83
C GLU A 145 -11.69 -5.65 15.19
N ALA A 146 -11.84 -4.60 16.00
CA ALA A 146 -12.04 -3.25 15.51
C ALA A 146 -10.84 -2.71 14.72
N PHE A 147 -9.61 -2.99 15.16
CA PHE A 147 -8.40 -2.58 14.44
C PHE A 147 -8.18 -3.45 13.19
N GLU A 148 -8.48 -4.74 13.27
CA GLU A 148 -8.39 -5.66 12.14
C GLU A 148 -9.40 -5.30 11.04
N ASP A 149 -10.62 -4.93 11.40
CA ASP A 149 -11.64 -4.41 10.48
C ASP A 149 -11.20 -3.11 9.77
N MET A 150 -10.36 -2.31 10.41
CA MET A 150 -9.73 -1.13 9.79
C MET A 150 -8.54 -1.48 8.89
N GLY A 151 -8.15 -2.76 8.81
CA GLY A 151 -7.02 -3.24 8.02
C GLY A 151 -5.65 -3.03 8.66
N ALA A 152 -5.58 -2.71 9.95
CA ALA A 152 -4.33 -2.64 10.70
C ALA A 152 -3.89 -4.04 11.15
N THR A 153 -2.58 -4.29 11.16
CA THR A 153 -2.02 -5.49 11.78
C THR A 153 -1.93 -5.29 13.29
N VAL A 154 -2.44 -6.25 14.07
CA VAL A 154 -2.46 -6.13 15.53
C VAL A 154 -1.45 -7.09 16.14
N HIS A 155 -0.57 -6.57 16.99
CA HIS A 155 0.40 -7.30 17.78
C HIS A 155 -0.01 -7.25 19.23
N ILE A 156 -0.10 -8.40 19.90
CA ILE A 156 -0.39 -8.47 21.34
C ILE A 156 0.62 -9.35 22.07
N THR A 157 0.79 -9.10 23.34
CA THR A 157 1.62 -9.92 24.22
C THR A 157 0.99 -11.31 24.47
N ILE A 158 1.81 -12.35 24.60
CA ILE A 158 1.49 -13.78 24.36
C ILE A 158 0.41 -14.42 25.25
N GLU A 159 0.09 -13.89 26.42
CA GLU A 159 -0.73 -14.62 27.41
C GLU A 159 -2.19 -14.94 27.01
N LEU A 160 -2.67 -14.38 25.91
CA LEU A 160 -4.10 -14.44 25.52
C LEU A 160 -4.45 -15.42 24.40
N LEU A 161 -3.55 -16.29 24.00
CA LEU A 161 -3.65 -17.12 22.79
C LEU A 161 -4.90 -18.01 22.69
N LYS A 162 -5.46 -18.45 23.79
CA LYS A 162 -6.57 -19.42 23.80
C LYS A 162 -7.94 -18.83 23.37
N ARG A 163 -8.06 -17.51 23.25
CA ARG A 163 -9.35 -16.85 22.97
C ARG A 163 -9.52 -16.40 21.51
N PHE A 164 -8.48 -16.57 20.66
CA PHE A 164 -8.47 -16.08 19.27
C PHE A 164 -8.30 -17.22 18.28
N ASP A 165 -9.15 -18.26 18.35
CA ASP A 165 -8.96 -19.47 17.53
C ASP A 165 -9.28 -19.24 16.06
N ASP A 166 -10.09 -18.25 15.73
CA ASP A 166 -10.55 -17.94 14.36
C ASP A 166 -9.59 -17.06 13.55
N TYR A 167 -8.52 -16.53 14.16
CA TYR A 167 -7.58 -15.61 13.51
C TYR A 167 -6.27 -16.28 13.11
N HIS A 168 -5.69 -15.83 11.98
CA HIS A 168 -4.32 -16.20 11.63
C HIS A 168 -3.35 -15.58 12.63
N LYS A 169 -2.69 -16.44 13.40
CA LYS A 169 -1.76 -16.07 14.46
C LYS A 169 -0.34 -16.31 13.99
N ASN A 170 0.50 -15.28 13.99
CA ASN A 170 1.93 -15.41 13.79
C ASN A 170 2.67 -14.98 15.03
N PHE A 171 3.63 -15.79 15.44
CA PHE A 171 4.52 -15.45 16.54
C PHE A 171 5.74 -14.73 15.98
N ASN A 172 5.95 -13.51 16.43
CA ASN A 172 7.07 -12.70 16.01
C ASN A 172 7.79 -12.12 17.23
N MET A 173 8.99 -11.61 16.99
CA MET A 173 9.71 -10.80 17.97
C MET A 173 9.65 -9.35 17.52
N MET A 174 9.08 -8.47 18.35
CA MET A 174 9.16 -7.03 18.17
C MET A 174 10.24 -6.51 19.11
N GLY A 175 11.42 -6.36 18.56
CA GLY A 175 12.61 -6.20 19.39
C GLY A 175 12.88 -7.44 20.20
N ASN A 176 12.95 -7.29 21.53
CA ASN A 176 13.13 -8.38 22.48
C ASN A 176 11.80 -8.89 23.07
N VAL A 177 10.67 -8.28 22.67
CA VAL A 177 9.35 -8.65 23.19
C VAL A 177 8.72 -9.70 22.28
N PRO A 178 8.38 -10.90 22.79
CA PRO A 178 7.60 -11.88 22.03
C PRO A 178 6.17 -11.39 21.87
N VAL A 179 5.68 -11.33 20.63
CA VAL A 179 4.34 -10.87 20.29
C VAL A 179 3.59 -11.89 19.45
N VAL A 180 2.27 -11.87 19.57
CA VAL A 180 1.39 -12.54 18.61
C VAL A 180 0.83 -11.50 17.65
N THR A 181 1.10 -11.71 16.39
CA THR A 181 0.59 -10.88 15.31
C THR A 181 -0.71 -11.48 14.79
N PHE A 182 -1.78 -10.71 14.83
CA PHE A 182 -3.05 -11.02 14.21
C PHE A 182 -3.12 -10.28 12.87
N SER A 183 -3.31 -11.03 11.80
CA SER A 183 -3.42 -10.45 10.46
C SER A 183 -4.41 -11.27 9.65
N ASN A 184 -5.35 -10.60 9.01
CA ASN A 184 -6.23 -11.23 8.01
C ASN A 184 -5.46 -11.65 6.75
N GLN A 185 -4.18 -11.22 6.62
CA GLN A 185 -3.41 -11.44 5.41
C GLN A 185 -1.98 -11.85 5.77
N TYR A 186 -1.67 -13.11 5.47
CA TYR A 186 -0.29 -13.56 5.47
C TYR A 186 0.23 -13.54 4.02
N TYR A 187 0.99 -12.51 3.69
CA TYR A 187 1.72 -12.48 2.42
C TYR A 187 3.14 -12.96 2.62
N ASP A 188 3.50 -14.07 1.97
CA ASP A 188 4.90 -14.45 1.83
C ASP A 188 5.64 -13.31 1.10
N TRP A 189 6.71 -12.79 1.71
CA TRP A 189 7.53 -11.73 1.13
C TRP A 189 8.03 -12.06 -0.29
N LYS A 190 8.23 -13.36 -0.59
CA LYS A 190 8.61 -13.84 -1.93
C LYS A 190 7.51 -13.54 -2.95
N MET A 191 6.26 -13.78 -2.58
CA MET A 191 5.11 -13.47 -3.45
C MET A 191 4.94 -11.98 -3.66
N LEU A 192 5.14 -11.17 -2.61
CA LEU A 192 5.13 -9.70 -2.73
C LEU A 192 6.27 -9.19 -3.62
N PHE A 193 7.44 -9.80 -3.54
CA PHE A 193 8.56 -9.48 -4.43
C PHE A 193 8.24 -9.79 -5.90
N VAL A 194 7.68 -10.98 -6.18
CA VAL A 194 7.24 -11.36 -7.53
C VAL A 194 6.16 -10.39 -8.04
N LYS A 195 5.18 -10.05 -7.19
CA LYS A 195 4.17 -9.03 -7.52
C LYS A 195 4.82 -7.70 -7.89
N ARG A 196 5.79 -7.23 -7.11
CA ARG A 196 6.48 -5.97 -7.38
C ARG A 196 7.26 -6.00 -8.70
N LEU A 197 7.90 -7.12 -9.01
CA LEU A 197 8.60 -7.30 -10.28
C LEU A 197 7.61 -7.26 -11.47
N MET A 198 6.47 -7.92 -11.34
CA MET A 198 5.38 -7.87 -12.32
C MET A 198 4.84 -6.44 -12.49
N ASP A 199 4.63 -5.71 -11.38
CA ASP A 199 4.19 -4.32 -11.40
C ASP A 199 5.18 -3.42 -12.14
N ILE A 200 6.48 -3.55 -11.88
CA ILE A 200 7.53 -2.76 -12.55
C ILE A 200 7.57 -3.08 -14.05
N ALA A 201 7.57 -4.37 -14.41
CA ALA A 201 7.60 -4.78 -15.82
C ALA A 201 6.39 -4.23 -16.58
N GLY A 202 5.18 -4.40 -16.03
CA GLY A 202 3.96 -3.86 -16.64
C GLY A 202 3.92 -2.33 -16.67
N ALA A 203 4.47 -1.67 -15.65
CA ALA A 203 4.56 -0.22 -15.62
C ALA A 203 5.50 0.33 -16.71
N ILE A 204 6.63 -0.31 -16.97
CA ILE A 204 7.56 0.09 -18.05
C ILE A 204 6.87 -0.03 -19.41
N VAL A 205 6.20 -1.15 -19.68
CA VAL A 205 5.44 -1.35 -20.92
C VAL A 205 4.31 -0.31 -21.03
N GLY A 206 3.54 -0.12 -19.95
CA GLY A 206 2.45 0.85 -19.91
C GLY A 206 2.93 2.30 -20.13
N LEU A 207 4.08 2.68 -19.58
CA LEU A 207 4.66 4.02 -19.80
C LEU A 207 5.17 4.20 -21.22
N ALA A 208 5.73 3.17 -21.85
CA ALA A 208 6.09 3.22 -23.26
C ALA A 208 4.85 3.47 -24.14
N ILE A 209 3.75 2.76 -23.88
CA ILE A 209 2.46 3.01 -24.55
C ILE A 209 1.96 4.42 -24.25
N THR A 210 2.03 4.87 -22.99
CA THR A 210 1.62 6.22 -22.59
C THR A 210 2.38 7.29 -23.38
N ALA A 211 3.68 7.13 -23.55
CA ALA A 211 4.53 8.07 -24.30
C ALA A 211 4.07 8.17 -25.77
N VAL A 212 3.84 7.04 -26.44
CA VAL A 212 3.36 7.01 -27.83
C VAL A 212 1.98 7.67 -27.93
N VAL A 213 1.04 7.28 -27.05
CA VAL A 213 -0.32 7.84 -27.03
C VAL A 213 -0.29 9.35 -26.76
N THR A 214 0.61 9.84 -25.89
CA THR A 214 0.74 11.27 -25.58
C THR A 214 1.04 12.09 -26.85
N VAL A 215 1.88 11.60 -27.75
CA VAL A 215 2.23 12.32 -29.00
C VAL A 215 1.00 12.57 -29.85
N PHE A 216 0.11 11.58 -29.97
CA PHE A 216 -1.11 11.70 -30.78
C PHE A 216 -2.26 12.40 -30.06
N LEU A 217 -2.32 12.27 -28.72
CA LEU A 217 -3.42 12.83 -27.93
C LEU A 217 -3.19 14.29 -27.54
N ALA A 218 -1.95 14.73 -27.40
CA ALA A 218 -1.65 16.08 -26.95
C ALA A 218 -2.21 17.18 -27.87
N PRO A 219 -2.06 17.13 -29.20
CA PRO A 219 -2.59 18.16 -30.09
C PRO A 219 -4.11 18.35 -29.97
N PRO A 220 -4.97 17.32 -30.14
CA PRO A 220 -6.41 17.53 -30.08
C PRO A 220 -6.88 17.97 -28.66
N LEU A 221 -6.22 17.48 -27.59
CA LEU A 221 -6.58 17.84 -26.24
C LEU A 221 -6.24 19.30 -25.90
N LEU A 222 -5.10 19.79 -26.38
CA LEU A 222 -4.67 21.19 -26.18
C LEU A 222 -5.50 22.16 -27.04
N ILE A 223 -5.93 21.77 -28.25
CA ILE A 223 -6.78 22.58 -29.11
C ILE A 223 -8.18 22.74 -28.49
N GLU A 224 -8.78 21.64 -27.99
CA GLU A 224 -10.12 21.68 -27.40
C GLU A 224 -10.14 22.40 -26.02
N SER A 225 -9.13 22.18 -25.20
CA SER A 225 -9.05 22.76 -23.85
C SER A 225 -7.60 23.16 -23.52
N PRO A 226 -7.20 24.41 -23.77
CA PRO A 226 -5.85 24.89 -23.47
C PRO A 226 -5.49 24.72 -21.98
N GLY A 227 -4.29 24.17 -21.68
CA GLY A 227 -3.78 23.98 -20.30
C GLY A 227 -2.96 22.71 -20.15
N PRO A 228 -2.69 22.21 -18.91
CA PRO A 228 -1.84 21.06 -18.69
C PRO A 228 -2.43 19.78 -19.27
N LEU A 229 -1.60 18.93 -19.88
CA LEU A 229 -2.01 17.64 -20.45
C LEU A 229 -2.42 16.64 -19.36
N PHE A 230 -1.71 16.68 -18.26
CA PHE A 230 -1.93 15.77 -17.14
C PHE A 230 -2.71 16.47 -16.02
N PHE A 231 -3.63 15.73 -15.47
CA PHE A 231 -4.38 16.08 -14.27
C PHE A 231 -3.84 15.26 -13.11
N ALA A 232 -3.65 15.90 -11.96
CA ALA A 232 -3.21 15.23 -10.74
C ALA A 232 -4.24 15.48 -9.63
N GLN A 233 -4.71 14.40 -9.00
CA GLN A 233 -5.67 14.46 -7.89
C GLN A 233 -5.13 13.73 -6.68
N LYS A 234 -5.34 14.28 -5.48
CA LYS A 234 -5.00 13.62 -4.22
C LYS A 234 -5.96 12.46 -3.98
N ARG A 235 -5.41 11.28 -3.75
CA ARG A 235 -6.13 10.04 -3.47
C ARG A 235 -5.58 9.36 -2.23
N VAL A 236 -6.38 8.44 -1.69
CA VAL A 236 -6.00 7.64 -0.53
C VAL A 236 -5.54 6.27 -1.00
N GLY A 237 -4.35 5.88 -0.59
CA GLY A 237 -3.70 4.61 -0.87
C GLY A 237 -3.72 3.66 0.32
N LYS A 238 -2.76 2.72 0.31
CA LYS A 238 -2.63 1.69 1.35
C LYS A 238 -2.62 2.31 2.74
N ASN A 239 -3.46 1.78 3.63
CA ASN A 239 -3.61 2.16 5.04
C ASN A 239 -3.82 3.67 5.26
N GLY A 240 -4.53 4.34 4.35
CA GLY A 240 -4.84 5.76 4.49
C GLY A 240 -3.76 6.73 3.99
N ARG A 241 -2.64 6.25 3.43
CA ARG A 241 -1.57 7.13 2.91
C ARG A 241 -2.02 7.91 1.70
N PHE A 242 -1.75 9.20 1.69
CA PHE A 242 -2.11 10.07 0.56
C PHE A 242 -1.06 10.03 -0.53
N PHE A 243 -1.52 9.95 -1.79
CA PHE A 243 -0.66 10.10 -2.97
C PHE A 243 -1.36 10.92 -4.06
N LYS A 244 -0.63 11.33 -5.10
CA LYS A 244 -1.20 11.99 -6.28
C LYS A 244 -1.34 10.96 -7.39
N ILE A 245 -2.59 10.71 -7.83
CA ILE A 245 -2.86 9.93 -9.03
C ILE A 245 -2.73 10.82 -10.26
N TYR A 246 -2.16 10.30 -11.33
CA TYR A 246 -2.00 11.03 -12.59
C TYR A 246 -2.93 10.45 -13.65
N LYS A 247 -3.59 11.35 -14.40
CA LYS A 247 -4.46 11.00 -15.52
C LYS A 247 -4.24 11.98 -16.67
N PHE A 248 -4.65 11.62 -17.89
CA PHE A 248 -4.86 12.64 -18.90
C PHE A 248 -6.07 13.48 -18.55
N ARG A 249 -6.00 14.78 -18.82
CA ARG A 249 -7.10 15.69 -18.55
C ARG A 249 -8.25 15.42 -19.52
N SER A 250 -9.38 14.94 -19.02
CA SER A 250 -10.59 14.63 -19.77
C SER A 250 -11.73 15.62 -19.55
N MET A 251 -11.54 16.60 -18.67
CA MET A 251 -12.53 17.58 -18.25
C MET A 251 -12.02 19.01 -18.45
N TYR A 252 -12.94 19.96 -18.51
CA TYR A 252 -12.64 21.40 -18.50
C TYR A 252 -11.98 21.81 -17.18
N LYS A 253 -11.32 23.01 -17.19
CA LYS A 253 -10.56 23.49 -16.01
C LYS A 253 -11.42 23.75 -14.77
N ASP A 254 -12.65 24.16 -14.96
CA ASP A 254 -13.66 24.50 -13.94
C ASP A 254 -14.46 23.29 -13.43
N ALA A 255 -14.08 22.07 -13.86
CA ALA A 255 -14.83 20.85 -13.59
C ALA A 255 -14.99 20.55 -12.08
N GLU A 256 -14.00 20.86 -11.25
CA GLU A 256 -14.06 20.61 -9.81
C GLU A 256 -15.01 21.59 -9.10
N GLU A 257 -15.06 22.83 -9.53
CA GLU A 257 -16.00 23.84 -9.00
C GLU A 257 -17.45 23.47 -9.33
N ARG A 258 -17.69 23.04 -10.58
CA ARG A 258 -19.00 22.62 -11.07
C ARG A 258 -19.48 21.28 -10.50
N LYS A 259 -18.62 20.51 -9.88
CA LYS A 259 -19.00 19.22 -9.25
C LYS A 259 -20.06 19.42 -8.16
N LYS A 260 -19.94 20.46 -7.36
CA LYS A 260 -20.88 20.75 -6.26
C LYS A 260 -22.31 21.02 -6.76
N GLU A 261 -22.44 21.66 -7.94
CA GLU A 261 -23.74 21.96 -8.54
C GLU A 261 -24.41 20.71 -9.11
N LEU A 262 -23.62 19.68 -9.43
CA LEU A 262 -24.09 18.44 -10.05
C LEU A 262 -24.30 17.27 -9.05
N GLU A 263 -24.03 17.49 -7.77
CA GLU A 263 -24.15 16.43 -6.74
C GLU A 263 -25.56 15.82 -6.65
N SER A 264 -26.59 16.63 -6.92
CA SER A 264 -27.99 16.15 -6.94
C SER A 264 -28.31 15.19 -8.08
N GLN A 265 -27.46 15.10 -9.11
CA GLN A 265 -27.60 14.23 -10.28
C GLN A 265 -26.72 12.98 -10.20
N ASN A 266 -26.22 12.64 -9.01
CA ASN A 266 -25.42 11.43 -8.81
C ASN A 266 -26.27 10.17 -8.99
N GLU A 267 -25.82 9.25 -9.87
CA GLU A 267 -26.48 7.97 -10.16
C GLU A 267 -26.06 6.82 -9.23
N MET A 268 -25.06 7.06 -8.36
CA MET A 268 -24.56 6.05 -7.42
C MET A 268 -25.16 6.25 -6.04
N ASN A 269 -25.50 5.14 -5.38
CA ASN A 269 -25.80 5.13 -3.95
C ASN A 269 -24.49 5.13 -3.16
N GLY A 270 -24.32 6.09 -2.23
CA GLY A 270 -23.14 6.21 -1.38
C GLY A 270 -22.16 7.30 -1.84
N PHE A 271 -20.91 7.15 -1.50
CA PHE A 271 -19.91 8.22 -1.55
C PHE A 271 -19.27 8.46 -2.92
N MET A 272 -19.49 7.58 -3.89
CA MET A 272 -18.94 7.72 -5.24
C MET A 272 -19.84 8.60 -6.10
N PHE A 273 -19.23 9.50 -6.88
CA PHE A 273 -19.94 10.32 -7.85
C PHE A 273 -19.84 9.71 -9.25
N LYS A 274 -20.99 9.41 -9.87
CA LYS A 274 -21.09 8.98 -11.27
C LYS A 274 -22.30 9.64 -11.93
N MET A 275 -22.12 10.14 -13.13
CA MET A 275 -23.18 10.74 -13.95
C MET A 275 -22.94 10.33 -15.41
N LYS A 276 -23.98 9.82 -16.08
CA LYS A 276 -23.89 9.26 -17.44
C LYS A 276 -23.49 10.29 -18.48
N ASP A 277 -24.07 11.48 -18.46
CA ASP A 277 -23.78 12.58 -19.38
C ASP A 277 -23.21 13.79 -18.63
N ASP A 278 -22.01 13.63 -18.08
CA ASP A 278 -21.33 14.68 -17.31
C ASP A 278 -20.91 15.85 -18.21
N PRO A 279 -21.51 17.05 -18.07
CA PRO A 279 -21.23 18.20 -18.93
C PRO A 279 -19.83 18.79 -18.75
N ARG A 280 -19.09 18.34 -17.74
CA ARG A 280 -17.71 18.75 -17.48
C ARG A 280 -16.70 18.07 -18.39
N ILE A 281 -17.11 17.00 -19.11
CA ILE A 281 -16.22 16.19 -19.95
C ILE A 281 -16.12 16.83 -21.33
N THR A 282 -14.89 17.02 -21.84
CA THR A 282 -14.65 17.51 -23.21
C THR A 282 -15.00 16.43 -24.26
N LYS A 283 -15.10 16.79 -25.55
CA LYS A 283 -15.37 15.80 -26.61
C LYS A 283 -14.24 14.78 -26.74
N VAL A 284 -12.98 15.24 -26.74
CA VAL A 284 -11.79 14.37 -26.66
C VAL A 284 -11.80 13.59 -25.36
N GLY A 285 -12.22 14.23 -24.25
CA GLY A 285 -12.40 13.61 -22.94
C GLY A 285 -13.36 12.42 -22.96
N LYS A 286 -14.49 12.52 -23.66
CA LYS A 286 -15.44 11.39 -23.82
C LYS A 286 -14.78 10.19 -24.51
N PHE A 287 -14.00 10.45 -25.55
CA PHE A 287 -13.27 9.39 -26.26
C PHE A 287 -12.23 8.70 -25.38
N ILE A 288 -11.36 9.48 -24.71
CA ILE A 288 -10.29 8.88 -23.89
C ILE A 288 -10.81 8.16 -22.64
N ARG A 289 -11.94 8.59 -22.07
CA ARG A 289 -12.61 7.89 -20.96
C ARG A 289 -13.26 6.60 -21.44
N LYS A 290 -13.95 6.64 -22.59
CA LYS A 290 -14.56 5.45 -23.19
C LYS A 290 -13.52 4.36 -23.50
N THR A 291 -12.30 4.74 -23.85
CA THR A 291 -11.19 3.83 -24.16
C THR A 291 -10.26 3.58 -22.96
N SER A 292 -10.55 4.16 -21.78
CA SER A 292 -9.69 4.16 -20.58
C SER A 292 -8.27 4.69 -20.83
N ILE A 293 -8.02 5.39 -21.92
CA ILE A 293 -6.75 6.04 -22.24
C ILE A 293 -6.39 7.10 -21.20
N ASP A 294 -7.39 7.75 -20.61
CA ASP A 294 -7.17 8.76 -19.55
C ASP A 294 -6.42 8.18 -18.33
N GLU A 295 -6.45 6.89 -18.12
CA GLU A 295 -5.81 6.21 -16.98
C GLU A 295 -4.36 5.79 -17.23
N LEU A 296 -3.86 5.85 -18.49
CA LEU A 296 -2.50 5.42 -18.82
C LEU A 296 -1.39 6.11 -17.98
N PRO A 297 -1.46 7.41 -17.64
CA PRO A 297 -0.43 8.03 -16.80
C PRO A 297 -0.30 7.41 -15.39
N GLN A 298 -1.28 6.61 -14.93
CA GLN A 298 -1.19 5.89 -13.66
C GLN A 298 -0.09 4.81 -13.65
N PHE A 299 0.40 4.36 -14.80
CA PHE A 299 1.58 3.49 -14.86
C PHE A 299 2.81 4.15 -14.22
N TYR A 300 2.90 5.48 -14.20
CA TYR A 300 3.92 6.19 -13.43
C TYR A 300 3.73 5.98 -11.91
N ASN A 301 2.49 6.00 -11.41
CA ASN A 301 2.22 5.70 -10.01
C ASN A 301 2.58 4.25 -9.65
N VAL A 302 2.38 3.30 -10.57
CA VAL A 302 2.78 1.91 -10.38
C VAL A 302 4.31 1.79 -10.33
N LEU A 303 5.02 2.42 -11.25
CA LEU A 303 6.49 2.42 -11.28
C LEU A 303 7.07 3.02 -9.99
N LYS A 304 6.49 4.14 -9.55
CA LYS A 304 6.87 4.81 -8.29
C LYS A 304 6.57 3.96 -7.05
N GLY A 305 5.59 3.07 -7.11
CA GLY A 305 5.17 2.19 -6.02
C GLY A 305 4.00 2.71 -5.17
N ASP A 306 3.39 3.84 -5.55
CA ASP A 306 2.16 4.35 -4.93
C ASP A 306 0.96 3.43 -5.27
N MET A 307 0.99 2.78 -6.44
CA MET A 307 -0.02 1.86 -6.95
C MET A 307 0.58 0.52 -7.38
N SER A 308 -0.28 -0.41 -7.71
CA SER A 308 -0.01 -1.69 -8.35
C SER A 308 -0.77 -1.78 -9.67
N LEU A 309 -0.44 -2.74 -10.54
CA LEU A 309 -1.26 -3.04 -11.71
C LEU A 309 -2.66 -3.48 -11.27
N VAL A 310 -2.73 -4.39 -10.29
CA VAL A 310 -3.98 -4.94 -9.73
C VAL A 310 -4.08 -4.60 -8.25
N GLY A 311 -5.21 -4.06 -7.85
CA GLY A 311 -5.49 -3.68 -6.47
C GLY A 311 -6.90 -3.10 -6.31
N THR A 312 -7.16 -2.48 -5.16
CA THR A 312 -8.43 -1.80 -4.89
C THR A 312 -8.47 -0.42 -5.54
N ARG A 313 -9.65 0.12 -5.82
CA ARG A 313 -9.76 1.49 -6.36
C ARG A 313 -9.37 2.51 -5.28
N PRO A 314 -8.45 3.46 -5.55
CA PRO A 314 -8.12 4.50 -4.60
C PRO A 314 -9.26 5.50 -4.45
N PRO A 315 -9.84 5.68 -3.24
CA PRO A 315 -10.88 6.66 -3.00
C PRO A 315 -10.35 8.09 -3.05
N THR A 316 -11.24 9.06 -3.25
CA THR A 316 -10.96 10.46 -3.00
C THR A 316 -10.80 10.70 -1.50
N VAL A 317 -10.25 11.86 -1.11
CA VAL A 317 -10.13 12.23 0.30
C VAL A 317 -11.52 12.37 0.95
N ASP A 318 -12.48 12.92 0.19
CA ASP A 318 -13.84 13.14 0.70
C ASP A 318 -14.63 11.83 0.85
N GLU A 319 -14.47 10.86 -0.09
CA GLU A 319 -14.97 9.50 0.05
C GLU A 319 -14.41 8.84 1.33
N PHE A 320 -13.08 8.91 1.53
CA PHE A 320 -12.42 8.27 2.66
C PHE A 320 -12.86 8.82 4.02
N ARG A 321 -13.10 10.13 4.12
CA ARG A 321 -13.59 10.75 5.37
C ARG A 321 -14.93 10.21 5.84
N GLN A 322 -15.70 9.65 4.93
CA GLN A 322 -17.04 9.13 5.18
C GLN A 322 -17.02 7.60 5.40
N TYR A 323 -15.85 6.94 5.32
CA TYR A 323 -15.74 5.50 5.51
C TYR A 323 -16.00 5.09 6.96
N GLU A 324 -16.77 4.05 7.11
CA GLU A 324 -16.89 3.29 8.35
C GLU A 324 -15.66 2.40 8.56
N SER A 325 -15.48 1.87 9.78
CA SER A 325 -14.29 1.10 10.14
C SER A 325 -14.10 -0.14 9.25
N HIS A 326 -15.16 -0.90 8.97
CA HIS A 326 -15.09 -2.09 8.13
C HIS A 326 -14.74 -1.77 6.67
N GLN A 327 -15.20 -0.61 6.14
CA GLN A 327 -14.89 -0.17 4.78
C GLN A 327 -13.41 0.21 4.62
N LYS A 328 -12.73 0.60 5.71
CA LYS A 328 -11.30 0.92 5.69
C LYS A 328 -10.44 -0.31 5.34
N ARG A 329 -10.92 -1.53 5.60
CA ARG A 329 -10.23 -2.79 5.27
C ARG A 329 -9.84 -2.87 3.79
N ARG A 330 -10.64 -2.32 2.88
CA ARG A 330 -10.29 -2.26 1.45
C ARG A 330 -8.99 -1.50 1.14
N LEU A 331 -8.49 -0.70 2.07
CA LEU A 331 -7.24 0.04 1.94
C LEU A 331 -6.03 -0.74 2.46
N SER A 332 -6.18 -1.95 2.98
CA SER A 332 -5.04 -2.76 3.46
C SER A 332 -4.11 -3.22 2.33
N ALA A 333 -4.60 -3.25 1.09
CA ALA A 333 -3.79 -3.49 -0.11
C ALA A 333 -3.41 -2.19 -0.83
N LYS A 334 -2.35 -2.24 -1.67
CA LYS A 334 -2.04 -1.13 -2.57
C LYS A 334 -3.17 -0.93 -3.57
N PRO A 335 -3.54 0.33 -3.91
CA PRO A 335 -4.50 0.58 -4.95
C PRO A 335 -3.98 0.13 -6.31
N GLY A 336 -4.89 -0.32 -7.18
CA GLY A 336 -4.59 -0.80 -8.51
C GLY A 336 -5.06 0.13 -9.63
N ILE A 337 -4.47 -0.02 -10.81
CA ILE A 337 -5.04 0.53 -12.06
C ILE A 337 -6.35 -0.23 -12.36
N THR A 338 -6.33 -1.54 -12.14
CA THR A 338 -7.51 -2.41 -12.24
C THR A 338 -7.72 -3.20 -10.95
N GLY A 339 -8.88 -3.80 -10.76
CA GLY A 339 -9.23 -4.58 -9.59
C GLY A 339 -10.40 -5.52 -9.81
N LEU A 340 -10.67 -6.39 -8.84
CA LEU A 340 -11.69 -7.43 -8.96
C LEU A 340 -13.08 -6.83 -9.25
N TRP A 341 -13.50 -5.80 -8.52
CA TRP A 341 -14.81 -5.17 -8.74
C TRP A 341 -14.92 -4.52 -10.13
N GLN A 342 -13.82 -3.94 -10.64
CA GLN A 342 -13.80 -3.29 -11.95
C GLN A 342 -14.04 -4.27 -13.11
N VAL A 343 -13.62 -5.54 -12.96
CA VAL A 343 -13.80 -6.60 -13.96
C VAL A 343 -15.01 -7.49 -13.70
N SER A 344 -15.75 -7.27 -12.59
CA SER A 344 -16.91 -8.07 -12.17
C SER A 344 -18.25 -7.38 -12.44
N GLY A 345 -18.29 -6.41 -13.38
CA GLY A 345 -19.53 -5.71 -13.72
C GLY A 345 -19.59 -4.29 -13.17
N ARG A 346 -18.51 -3.51 -13.33
CA ARG A 346 -18.34 -2.13 -12.84
C ARG A 346 -19.60 -1.24 -13.00
N ASN A 347 -20.35 -1.39 -14.09
CA ASN A 347 -21.50 -0.55 -14.40
C ASN A 347 -22.81 -1.06 -13.81
N GLU A 348 -22.84 -2.31 -13.35
CA GLU A 348 -24.03 -2.97 -12.77
C GLU A 348 -24.04 -2.83 -11.24
N ILE A 349 -22.88 -2.63 -10.62
CA ILE A 349 -22.73 -2.50 -9.16
C ILE A 349 -23.00 -1.05 -8.77
N LYS A 350 -24.15 -0.81 -8.13
CA LYS A 350 -24.59 0.52 -7.68
C LYS A 350 -24.36 0.75 -6.19
N ASP A 351 -24.29 -0.32 -5.41
CA ASP A 351 -24.08 -0.25 -3.97
C ASP A 351 -22.60 -0.21 -3.62
N PHE A 352 -22.21 0.74 -2.79
CA PHE A 352 -20.83 0.87 -2.32
C PHE A 352 -20.38 -0.32 -1.47
N GLU A 353 -21.31 -0.90 -0.68
CA GLU A 353 -20.99 -2.10 0.13
C GLU A 353 -20.62 -3.30 -0.73
N ASP A 354 -21.22 -3.46 -1.90
CA ASP A 354 -20.84 -4.54 -2.82
C ASP A 354 -19.45 -4.30 -3.44
N VAL A 355 -19.07 -3.03 -3.68
CA VAL A 355 -17.69 -2.68 -4.05
C VAL A 355 -16.72 -3.05 -2.93
N VAL A 356 -17.04 -2.72 -1.68
CA VAL A 356 -16.22 -3.07 -0.50
C VAL A 356 -16.06 -4.59 -0.38
N LYS A 357 -17.14 -5.36 -0.50
CA LYS A 357 -17.10 -6.84 -0.45
C LYS A 357 -16.16 -7.42 -1.50
N LEU A 358 -16.24 -6.95 -2.76
CA LEU A 358 -15.36 -7.43 -3.84
C LEU A 358 -13.90 -7.03 -3.63
N ASP A 359 -13.64 -5.82 -3.13
CA ASP A 359 -12.30 -5.39 -2.80
C ASP A 359 -11.70 -6.21 -1.64
N VAL A 360 -12.49 -6.48 -0.59
CA VAL A 360 -12.10 -7.35 0.53
C VAL A 360 -11.90 -8.79 0.05
N GLN A 361 -12.80 -9.31 -0.79
CA GLN A 361 -12.65 -10.65 -1.39
C GLN A 361 -11.36 -10.78 -2.21
N TYR A 362 -10.97 -9.74 -2.97
CA TYR A 362 -9.68 -9.72 -3.66
C TYR A 362 -8.52 -9.79 -2.68
N ILE A 363 -8.59 -9.01 -1.61
CA ILE A 363 -7.56 -8.93 -0.58
C ILE A 363 -7.39 -10.29 0.11
N ASP A 364 -8.49 -10.92 0.54
CA ASP A 364 -8.46 -12.18 1.29
C ASP A 364 -8.00 -13.37 0.44
N ASN A 365 -8.32 -13.36 -0.86
CA ASN A 365 -7.99 -14.45 -1.78
C ASN A 365 -6.84 -14.10 -2.73
N TRP A 366 -6.04 -13.07 -2.40
CA TRP A 366 -4.99 -12.62 -3.27
C TRP A 366 -3.97 -13.71 -3.61
N SER A 367 -3.62 -13.77 -4.88
CA SER A 367 -2.53 -14.58 -5.42
C SER A 367 -2.03 -13.97 -6.72
N ILE A 368 -0.80 -14.31 -7.13
CA ILE A 368 -0.27 -13.92 -8.45
C ILE A 368 -1.17 -14.42 -9.59
N GLY A 369 -1.72 -15.63 -9.45
CA GLY A 369 -2.66 -16.19 -10.44
C GLY A 369 -3.95 -15.36 -10.54
N LEU A 370 -4.47 -14.86 -9.43
CA LEU A 370 -5.63 -13.97 -9.41
C LEU A 370 -5.32 -12.63 -10.10
N ASP A 371 -4.15 -12.05 -9.85
CA ASP A 371 -3.72 -10.82 -10.51
C ASP A 371 -3.65 -11.00 -12.04
N ILE A 372 -3.02 -12.07 -12.52
CA ILE A 372 -2.95 -12.39 -13.95
C ILE A 372 -4.36 -12.54 -14.54
N LYS A 373 -5.27 -13.25 -13.85
CA LYS A 373 -6.66 -13.42 -14.28
C LYS A 373 -7.40 -12.08 -14.39
N ILE A 374 -7.19 -11.17 -13.43
CA ILE A 374 -7.79 -9.83 -13.45
C ILE A 374 -7.22 -9.00 -14.59
N ILE A 375 -5.90 -9.03 -14.83
CA ILE A 375 -5.26 -8.32 -15.96
C ILE A 375 -5.85 -8.80 -17.30
N LEU A 376 -5.95 -10.12 -17.52
CA LEU A 376 -6.52 -10.67 -18.74
C LEU A 376 -7.99 -10.28 -18.93
N LYS A 377 -8.78 -10.31 -17.85
CA LYS A 377 -10.17 -9.83 -17.89
C LYS A 377 -10.25 -8.33 -18.19
N THR A 378 -9.35 -7.51 -17.63
CA THR A 378 -9.31 -6.07 -17.88
C THR A 378 -9.07 -5.80 -19.37
N ILE A 379 -8.07 -6.47 -19.96
CA ILE A 379 -7.80 -6.36 -21.41
C ILE A 379 -9.06 -6.70 -22.20
N LYS A 380 -9.73 -7.81 -21.90
CA LYS A 380 -10.97 -8.21 -22.55
C LYS A 380 -12.07 -7.13 -22.43
N VAL A 381 -12.31 -6.62 -21.21
CA VAL A 381 -13.34 -5.60 -20.95
C VAL A 381 -13.06 -4.30 -21.71
N VAL A 382 -11.80 -3.85 -21.76
CA VAL A 382 -11.40 -2.64 -22.49
C VAL A 382 -11.67 -2.79 -24.00
N PHE A 383 -11.42 -3.97 -24.57
CA PHE A 383 -11.66 -4.21 -26.01
C PHE A 383 -13.13 -4.48 -26.36
N GLU A 384 -13.92 -5.13 -25.48
CA GLU A 384 -15.29 -5.54 -25.79
C GLU A 384 -16.35 -4.49 -25.41
N LYS A 385 -16.19 -3.76 -24.29
CA LYS A 385 -17.24 -2.87 -23.77
C LYS A 385 -16.87 -1.38 -23.81
N GLY A 386 -15.63 -1.02 -24.17
CA GLY A 386 -15.14 0.34 -23.97
C GLY A 386 -15.11 0.69 -22.47
N GLY A 387 -14.12 1.46 -22.05
CA GLY A 387 -14.05 1.93 -20.67
C GLY A 387 -15.09 3.04 -20.44
N GLU A 388 -16.12 2.83 -19.68
CA GLU A 388 -16.98 3.85 -19.06
C GLU A 388 -17.05 3.63 -17.56
#